data_ed500759b871d382ca4bf433bd1176df
#
_entry.id   ed500759b871d382ca4bf433bd1176df
#
_cell.length_a   1.000
_cell.length_b   1.000
_cell.length_c   1.000
_cell.angle_alpha   90.00
_cell.angle_beta   90.00
_cell.angle_gamma   90.00
#
_symmetry.space_group_name_H-M   'P 1'
#
loop_
_entity.id
_entity.type
_entity.pdbx_description
1 polymer ?
#
loop_
_entity_poly.entity_id
_entity_poly.type
_entity_poly.pdbx_seq_one_letter_code
_entity_poly.pdbx_strand_id
1 'polypeptide(L)'
;QTKSKILDLAIRGKLVPQDPNDEPASVLLERIRTEKEELIKQGKIKRDKKESVIFKGEDNSYYLKIGNLTETLDDWRIDDIPDSWGVCCLGEVCDYGNCTNVDTKDIPETAWILDLEDIEKDTGKVLQKLTLKERNSASTKHSFHKGQVLYSKLRPYLNKVVLADDEGYCTSEILPLDFNDMVYPKYARYYLMSPTFLKYANYCSYGVKMPRLGTNDGKKAILTVPPLQEQHRIVNAIETIFAKLDEIANALS
;
A
#
# COMPACT_ATOMS: atom_id res chain seq x y z
N GLN A 1 20.21 -2.99 -2.90
CA GLN A 1 20.11 -2.02 -4.01
C GLN A 1 19.40 -2.61 -5.24
N THR A 2 19.72 -3.82 -5.70
CA THR A 2 19.14 -4.42 -6.92
C THR A 2 17.63 -4.63 -6.81
N LYS A 3 17.12 -5.25 -5.73
CA LYS A 3 15.67 -5.46 -5.50
C LYS A 3 14.90 -4.13 -5.50
N SER A 4 15.46 -3.07 -4.91
CA SER A 4 14.87 -1.73 -4.91
C SER A 4 14.74 -1.13 -6.32
N LYS A 5 15.73 -1.34 -7.20
CA LYS A 5 15.65 -0.90 -8.61
C LYS A 5 14.59 -1.67 -9.40
N ILE A 6 14.42 -2.97 -9.14
CA ILE A 6 13.35 -3.77 -9.75
C ILE A 6 11.97 -3.25 -9.37
N LEU A 7 11.76 -2.90 -8.10
CA LEU A 7 10.50 -2.29 -7.66
C LEU A 7 10.27 -0.92 -8.30
N ASP A 8 11.30 -0.10 -8.46
CA ASP A 8 11.18 1.20 -9.16
C ASP A 8 10.76 1.01 -10.62
N LEU A 9 11.36 0.06 -11.35
CA LEU A 9 10.95 -0.27 -12.71
C LEU A 9 9.51 -0.79 -12.79
N ALA A 10 9.11 -1.61 -11.81
CA ALA A 10 7.79 -2.21 -11.74
C ALA A 10 6.68 -1.16 -11.62
N ILE A 11 6.83 -0.20 -10.70
CA ILE A 11 5.80 0.82 -10.43
C ILE A 11 5.76 1.94 -11.49
N ARG A 12 6.67 1.91 -12.46
CA ARG A 12 6.76 2.86 -13.59
C ARG A 12 6.43 2.22 -14.93
N GLY A 13 5.88 0.99 -14.95
CA GLY A 13 5.50 0.28 -16.17
C GLY A 13 6.68 -0.14 -17.07
N LYS A 14 7.88 -0.29 -16.49
CA LYS A 14 9.12 -0.62 -17.22
C LYS A 14 9.61 -2.04 -16.99
N LEU A 15 8.90 -2.84 -16.18
CA LEU A 15 9.32 -4.21 -15.85
C LEU A 15 8.73 -5.26 -16.80
N VAL A 16 7.51 -5.08 -17.24
CA VAL A 16 6.79 -5.99 -18.15
C VAL A 16 6.24 -5.24 -19.36
N PRO A 17 6.03 -5.90 -20.51
CA PRO A 17 5.41 -5.26 -21.67
C PRO A 17 3.94 -4.94 -21.39
N GLN A 18 3.46 -3.84 -21.98
CA GLN A 18 2.05 -3.46 -22.01
C GLN A 18 1.26 -4.39 -22.92
N ASP A 19 0.04 -4.77 -22.54
CA ASP A 19 -0.90 -5.50 -23.40
C ASP A 19 -2.07 -4.57 -23.75
N PRO A 20 -2.29 -4.26 -25.04
CA PRO A 20 -3.39 -3.39 -25.48
C PRO A 20 -4.78 -3.99 -25.26
N ASN A 21 -4.87 -5.29 -24.94
CA ASN A 21 -6.14 -5.97 -24.66
C ASN A 21 -6.53 -5.86 -23.17
N ASP A 22 -5.63 -5.41 -22.30
CA ASP A 22 -5.98 -5.19 -20.90
C ASP A 22 -6.96 -4.02 -20.77
N GLU A 23 -7.97 -4.14 -19.90
CA GLU A 23 -8.83 -3.01 -19.56
C GLU A 23 -8.00 -1.91 -18.88
N PRO A 24 -7.96 -0.67 -19.43
CA PRO A 24 -7.17 0.39 -18.83
C PRO A 24 -7.61 0.70 -17.39
N ALA A 25 -6.67 0.78 -16.47
CA ALA A 25 -6.95 1.10 -15.07
C ALA A 25 -7.50 2.52 -14.91
N SER A 26 -7.17 3.46 -15.80
CA SER A 26 -7.75 4.81 -15.84
C SER A 26 -9.27 4.77 -16.05
N VAL A 27 -9.77 3.88 -16.93
CA VAL A 27 -11.21 3.69 -17.15
C VAL A 27 -11.91 3.09 -15.93
N LEU A 28 -11.29 2.09 -15.31
CA LEU A 28 -11.81 1.48 -14.09
C LEU A 28 -11.87 2.49 -12.92
N LEU A 29 -10.84 3.30 -12.77
CA LEU A 29 -10.79 4.36 -11.74
C LEU A 29 -11.92 5.37 -11.92
N GLU A 30 -12.19 5.82 -13.15
CA GLU A 30 -13.27 6.75 -13.45
C GLU A 30 -14.65 6.13 -13.16
N ARG A 31 -14.84 4.84 -13.45
CA ARG A 31 -16.06 4.09 -13.12
C ARG A 31 -16.29 4.07 -11.60
N ILE A 32 -15.28 3.74 -10.81
CA ILE A 32 -15.35 3.70 -9.34
C ILE A 32 -15.69 5.10 -8.78
N ARG A 33 -15.08 6.14 -9.31
CA ARG A 33 -15.38 7.52 -8.91
C ARG A 33 -16.83 7.91 -9.22
N THR A 34 -17.31 7.54 -10.39
CA THR A 34 -18.70 7.78 -10.81
C THR A 34 -19.69 7.05 -9.91
N GLU A 35 -19.47 5.77 -9.62
CA GLU A 35 -20.32 4.98 -8.72
C GLU A 35 -20.35 5.59 -7.31
N LYS A 36 -19.19 6.02 -6.80
CA LYS A 36 -19.11 6.69 -5.51
C LYS A 36 -19.93 7.98 -5.48
N GLU A 37 -19.83 8.82 -6.51
CA GLU A 37 -20.63 10.05 -6.63
C GLU A 37 -22.13 9.75 -6.64
N GLU A 38 -22.57 8.71 -7.34
CA GLU A 38 -23.98 8.29 -7.34
C GLU A 38 -24.44 7.84 -5.94
N LEU A 39 -23.63 7.09 -5.20
CA LEU A 39 -23.94 6.68 -3.84
C LEU A 39 -24.02 7.89 -2.88
N ILE A 40 -23.19 8.90 -3.08
CA ILE A 40 -23.25 10.17 -2.33
C ILE A 40 -24.54 10.91 -2.64
N LYS A 41 -24.91 11.06 -3.93
CA LYS A 41 -26.18 11.72 -4.35
C LYS A 41 -27.41 11.01 -3.79
N GLN A 42 -27.38 9.68 -3.70
CA GLN A 42 -28.43 8.86 -3.11
C GLN A 42 -28.48 8.91 -1.57
N GLY A 43 -27.52 9.61 -0.93
CA GLY A 43 -27.43 9.69 0.53
C GLY A 43 -27.00 8.38 1.22
N LYS A 44 -26.53 7.36 0.45
CA LYS A 44 -26.07 6.09 0.99
C LYS A 44 -24.71 6.18 1.66
N ILE A 45 -23.84 7.05 1.17
CA ILE A 45 -22.55 7.38 1.77
C ILE A 45 -22.40 8.88 1.91
N LYS A 46 -21.64 9.33 2.91
CA LYS A 46 -21.34 10.74 3.13
C LYS A 46 -20.06 11.12 2.41
N ARG A 47 -20.04 12.32 1.80
CA ARG A 47 -18.80 12.87 1.24
C ARG A 47 -17.80 13.15 2.37
N ASP A 48 -16.59 12.65 2.23
CA ASP A 48 -15.49 13.04 3.11
C ASP A 48 -15.02 14.46 2.72
N LYS A 49 -15.11 15.41 3.66
CA LYS A 49 -14.66 16.80 3.44
C LYS A 49 -13.15 16.93 3.20
N LYS A 50 -12.39 15.90 3.55
CA LYS A 50 -10.93 15.83 3.38
C LYS A 50 -10.53 14.89 2.25
N GLU A 51 -11.48 14.48 1.43
CA GLU A 51 -11.22 13.63 0.27
C GLU A 51 -10.18 14.27 -0.63
N SER A 52 -9.21 13.47 -1.02
CA SER A 52 -8.12 13.84 -1.92
C SER A 52 -8.26 13.03 -3.20
N VAL A 53 -8.22 13.69 -4.35
CA VAL A 53 -8.35 13.08 -5.67
C VAL A 53 -7.21 13.55 -6.56
N ILE A 54 -6.57 12.63 -7.26
CA ILE A 54 -5.57 12.95 -8.29
C ILE A 54 -6.26 12.96 -9.65
N PHE A 55 -5.99 13.98 -10.45
CA PHE A 55 -6.47 14.09 -11.82
C PHE A 55 -5.37 14.60 -12.75
N LYS A 56 -5.52 14.31 -14.06
CA LYS A 56 -4.62 14.80 -15.11
C LYS A 56 -5.20 16.09 -15.68
N GLY A 57 -4.44 17.17 -15.70
CA GLY A 57 -4.83 18.46 -16.28
C GLY A 57 -4.75 18.47 -17.81
N GLU A 58 -5.23 19.55 -18.42
CA GLU A 58 -5.17 19.77 -19.89
C GLU A 58 -3.74 19.89 -20.42
N ASP A 59 -2.79 20.27 -19.55
CA ASP A 59 -1.36 20.35 -19.80
C ASP A 59 -0.62 19.00 -19.65
N ASN A 60 -1.38 17.91 -19.45
CA ASN A 60 -0.89 16.57 -19.16
C ASN A 60 -0.16 16.39 -17.80
N SER A 61 -0.10 17.42 -16.95
CA SER A 61 0.45 17.31 -15.60
C SER A 61 -0.57 16.70 -14.63
N TYR A 62 -0.08 16.07 -13.56
CA TYR A 62 -0.93 15.52 -12.51
C TYR A 62 -1.09 16.51 -11.35
N TYR A 63 -2.32 16.60 -10.85
CA TYR A 63 -2.73 17.49 -9.77
C TYR A 63 -3.41 16.73 -8.66
N LEU A 64 -3.10 17.10 -7.42
CA LEU A 64 -3.81 16.65 -6.22
C LEU A 64 -4.83 17.71 -5.82
N LYS A 65 -6.09 17.33 -5.78
CA LYS A 65 -7.18 18.17 -5.29
C LYS A 65 -7.60 17.74 -3.89
N ILE A 66 -7.62 18.68 -2.94
CA ILE A 66 -8.06 18.48 -1.55
C ILE A 66 -9.10 19.55 -1.24
N GLY A 67 -10.37 19.21 -1.26
CA GLY A 67 -11.45 20.20 -1.15
C GLY A 67 -11.33 21.25 -2.25
N ASN A 68 -11.03 22.52 -1.88
CA ASN A 68 -10.86 23.65 -2.83
C ASN A 68 -9.38 23.93 -3.18
N LEU A 69 -8.44 23.20 -2.60
CA LEU A 69 -7.01 23.36 -2.89
C LEU A 69 -6.58 22.42 -4.01
N THR A 70 -5.70 22.91 -4.89
CA THR A 70 -5.10 22.12 -5.95
C THR A 70 -3.58 22.33 -5.90
N GLU A 71 -2.83 21.25 -5.86
CA GLU A 71 -1.37 21.23 -5.81
C GLU A 71 -0.82 20.44 -7.00
N THR A 72 0.32 20.84 -7.56
CA THR A 72 1.01 20.06 -8.61
C THR A 72 1.73 18.85 -8.00
N LEU A 73 1.87 17.79 -8.79
CA LEU A 73 2.56 16.56 -8.38
C LEU A 73 3.89 16.36 -9.12
N ASP A 74 4.46 17.40 -9.71
CA ASP A 74 5.67 17.37 -10.56
C ASP A 74 6.88 16.74 -9.84
N ASP A 75 7.00 16.93 -8.52
CA ASP A 75 8.11 16.39 -7.72
C ASP A 75 8.08 14.86 -7.56
N TRP A 76 6.97 14.20 -7.92
CA TRP A 76 6.74 12.78 -7.65
C TRP A 76 7.01 11.85 -8.84
N ARG A 77 7.46 12.38 -9.98
CA ARG A 77 7.85 11.62 -11.20
C ARG A 77 6.80 10.62 -11.68
N ILE A 78 5.54 11.04 -11.71
CA ILE A 78 4.44 10.24 -12.28
C ILE A 78 4.20 10.48 -13.76
N ASP A 79 4.98 11.36 -14.39
CA ASP A 79 4.82 11.77 -15.79
C ASP A 79 5.26 10.69 -16.81
N ASP A 80 5.94 9.64 -16.33
CA ASP A 80 6.57 8.61 -17.16
C ASP A 80 5.91 7.23 -16.96
N ILE A 81 4.60 7.22 -16.75
CA ILE A 81 3.81 5.97 -16.64
C ILE A 81 3.01 5.73 -17.91
N PRO A 82 2.66 4.45 -18.23
CA PRO A 82 1.83 4.13 -19.39
C PRO A 82 0.44 4.78 -19.33
N ASP A 83 -0.11 5.18 -20.48
CA ASP A 83 -1.44 5.82 -20.57
C ASP A 83 -2.60 4.90 -20.12
N SER A 84 -2.40 3.58 -20.15
CA SER A 84 -3.38 2.61 -19.63
C SER A 84 -3.44 2.54 -18.12
N TRP A 85 -2.47 3.16 -17.42
CA TRP A 85 -2.44 3.17 -15.97
C TRP A 85 -3.31 4.27 -15.36
N GLY A 86 -3.87 4.00 -14.17
CA GLY A 86 -4.51 5.01 -13.35
C GLY A 86 -3.55 5.61 -12.34
N VAL A 87 -3.80 6.85 -11.93
CA VAL A 87 -3.12 7.50 -10.80
C VAL A 87 -4.18 7.94 -9.81
N CYS A 88 -4.06 7.52 -8.56
CA CYS A 88 -5.02 7.84 -7.52
C CYS A 88 -4.33 8.06 -6.17
N CYS A 89 -5.08 8.57 -5.21
CA CYS A 89 -4.67 8.56 -3.81
C CYS A 89 -4.86 7.15 -3.21
N LEU A 90 -3.96 6.73 -2.32
CA LEU A 90 -4.07 5.45 -1.63
C LEU A 90 -5.43 5.28 -0.93
N GLY A 91 -5.95 6.35 -0.32
CA GLY A 91 -7.27 6.35 0.33
C GLY A 91 -8.48 6.25 -0.61
N GLU A 92 -8.30 6.30 -1.95
CA GLU A 92 -9.36 6.02 -2.91
C GLU A 92 -9.57 4.52 -3.13
N VAL A 93 -8.54 3.71 -2.89
CA VAL A 93 -8.51 2.28 -3.20
C VAL A 93 -8.32 1.38 -2.00
N CYS A 94 -8.04 1.94 -0.82
CA CYS A 94 -7.99 1.18 0.42
C CYS A 94 -8.47 1.97 1.64
N ASP A 95 -8.86 1.26 2.69
CA ASP A 95 -9.30 1.81 3.98
C ASP A 95 -8.13 2.21 4.89
N TYR A 96 -7.22 3.08 4.39
CA TYR A 96 -6.04 3.48 5.14
C TYR A 96 -6.39 4.12 6.49
N GLY A 97 -5.97 3.48 7.58
CA GLY A 97 -6.18 3.93 8.95
C GLY A 97 -7.56 3.63 9.54
N ASN A 98 -8.43 2.94 8.83
CA ASN A 98 -9.70 2.41 9.34
C ASN A 98 -9.49 0.97 9.84
N CYS A 99 -9.01 0.84 11.09
CA CYS A 99 -8.64 -0.44 11.68
C CYS A 99 -9.65 -0.86 12.76
N THR A 100 -9.92 -2.16 12.87
CA THR A 100 -10.75 -2.72 13.94
C THR A 100 -9.89 -2.91 15.18
N ASN A 101 -10.16 -2.11 16.22
CA ASN A 101 -9.48 -2.21 17.51
C ASN A 101 -10.08 -3.34 18.35
N VAL A 102 -9.23 -4.16 18.95
CA VAL A 102 -9.61 -5.25 19.85
C VAL A 102 -8.81 -5.16 21.13
N ASP A 103 -9.50 -5.21 22.28
CA ASP A 103 -8.86 -5.28 23.58
C ASP A 103 -8.23 -6.69 23.78
N THR A 104 -7.05 -6.76 24.34
CA THR A 104 -6.35 -8.04 24.53
C THR A 104 -7.13 -9.06 25.35
N LYS A 105 -7.99 -8.62 26.27
CA LYS A 105 -8.88 -9.51 27.04
C LYS A 105 -9.88 -10.28 26.15
N ASP A 106 -10.20 -9.74 24.98
CA ASP A 106 -11.15 -10.32 24.02
C ASP A 106 -10.45 -11.15 22.94
N ILE A 107 -9.11 -11.26 23.00
CA ILE A 107 -8.28 -12.03 22.05
C ILE A 107 -7.97 -13.41 22.66
N PRO A 108 -8.16 -14.51 21.90
CA PRO A 108 -7.76 -15.84 22.35
C PRO A 108 -6.26 -15.93 22.65
N GLU A 109 -5.87 -16.59 23.74
CA GLU A 109 -4.45 -16.77 24.12
C GLU A 109 -3.61 -17.44 23.03
N THR A 110 -4.23 -18.26 22.18
CA THR A 110 -3.60 -18.97 21.06
C THR A 110 -3.56 -18.18 19.76
N ALA A 111 -4.18 -16.99 19.72
CA ALA A 111 -4.21 -16.17 18.51
C ALA A 111 -2.83 -15.61 18.18
N TRP A 112 -2.51 -15.55 16.90
CA TRP A 112 -1.27 -14.95 16.41
C TRP A 112 -1.23 -13.45 16.66
N ILE A 113 -0.15 -12.97 17.26
CA ILE A 113 0.13 -11.55 17.49
C ILE A 113 1.38 -11.16 16.69
N LEU A 114 1.21 -10.25 15.74
CA LEU A 114 2.31 -9.70 14.95
C LEU A 114 2.76 -8.36 15.54
N ASP A 115 3.99 -8.30 16.00
CA ASP A 115 4.65 -7.06 16.42
C ASP A 115 5.71 -6.62 15.38
N LEU A 116 6.17 -5.37 15.50
CA LEU A 116 7.13 -4.79 14.54
C LEU A 116 8.47 -5.55 14.51
N GLU A 117 8.91 -6.11 15.63
CA GLU A 117 10.14 -6.87 15.73
C GLU A 117 10.10 -8.20 14.96
N ASP A 118 8.90 -8.73 14.71
CA ASP A 118 8.71 -9.98 13.97
C ASP A 118 8.85 -9.79 12.46
N ILE A 119 8.92 -8.56 11.99
CA ILE A 119 8.99 -8.25 10.57
C ILE A 119 10.42 -7.82 10.22
N GLU A 120 11.04 -8.55 9.31
CA GLU A 120 12.35 -8.18 8.77
C GLU A 120 12.26 -6.90 7.93
N LYS A 121 13.18 -5.96 8.18
CA LYS A 121 13.22 -4.71 7.41
C LYS A 121 13.55 -4.98 5.93
N ASP A 122 13.06 -4.13 5.05
CA ASP A 122 13.31 -4.14 3.59
C ASP A 122 12.77 -5.38 2.84
N THR A 123 12.43 -6.46 3.52
CA THR A 123 11.90 -7.68 2.90
C THR A 123 10.44 -7.96 3.24
N GLY A 124 9.99 -7.49 4.41
CA GLY A 124 8.66 -7.78 4.93
C GLY A 124 8.45 -9.28 5.26
N LYS A 125 9.55 -10.03 5.45
CA LYS A 125 9.47 -11.43 5.89
C LYS A 125 9.07 -11.49 7.36
N VAL A 126 8.11 -12.34 7.69
CA VAL A 126 7.75 -12.66 9.08
C VAL A 126 8.81 -13.63 9.62
N LEU A 127 9.53 -13.21 10.64
CA LEU A 127 10.63 -13.96 11.25
C LEU A 127 10.12 -15.02 12.24
N GLN A 128 9.01 -14.71 12.92
CA GLN A 128 8.37 -15.61 13.88
C GLN A 128 6.88 -15.30 14.01
N LYS A 129 6.09 -16.31 14.36
CA LYS A 129 4.67 -16.18 14.72
C LYS A 129 4.53 -16.57 16.19
N LEU A 130 4.23 -15.59 17.04
CA LEU A 130 3.99 -15.79 18.46
C LEU A 130 2.53 -15.59 18.80
N THR A 131 2.03 -16.35 19.76
CA THR A 131 0.68 -16.24 20.29
C THR A 131 0.57 -15.10 21.31
N LEU A 132 -0.67 -14.70 21.66
CA LEU A 132 -0.91 -13.71 22.71
C LEU A 132 -0.28 -14.15 24.04
N LYS A 133 -0.40 -15.43 24.38
CA LYS A 133 0.18 -16.02 25.61
C LYS A 133 1.70 -15.86 25.64
N GLU A 134 2.37 -16.16 24.52
CA GLU A 134 3.83 -16.03 24.41
C GLU A 134 4.31 -14.59 24.45
N ARG A 135 3.51 -13.65 23.89
CA ARG A 135 3.81 -12.21 23.91
C ARG A 135 3.62 -11.55 25.25
N ASN A 136 2.70 -12.04 26.06
CA ASN A 136 2.29 -11.42 27.33
C ASN A 136 2.01 -9.90 27.18
N SER A 137 1.28 -9.52 26.13
CA SER A 137 0.98 -8.12 25.79
C SER A 137 -0.39 -7.73 26.32
N ALA A 138 -0.50 -6.51 26.87
CA ALA A 138 -1.77 -5.96 27.39
C ALA A 138 -2.31 -4.77 26.56
N SER A 139 -1.62 -4.36 25.50
CA SER A 139 -2.05 -3.22 24.68
C SER A 139 -3.10 -3.62 23.65
N THR A 140 -4.05 -2.72 23.37
CA THR A 140 -5.03 -2.86 22.29
C THR A 140 -4.34 -3.22 20.97
N LYS A 141 -4.94 -4.10 20.19
CA LYS A 141 -4.46 -4.60 18.91
C LYS A 141 -5.41 -4.22 17.79
N HIS A 142 -4.91 -4.24 16.54
CA HIS A 142 -5.74 -4.28 15.35
C HIS A 142 -5.95 -5.73 14.91
N SER A 143 -7.18 -6.15 14.63
CA SER A 143 -7.43 -7.44 13.99
C SER A 143 -7.08 -7.36 12.50
N PHE A 144 -6.61 -8.47 11.94
CA PHE A 144 -6.38 -8.62 10.51
C PHE A 144 -6.78 -10.02 10.04
N HIS A 145 -7.05 -10.14 8.75
CA HIS A 145 -7.36 -11.40 8.09
C HIS A 145 -6.38 -11.72 6.96
N LYS A 146 -6.38 -12.96 6.53
CA LYS A 146 -5.56 -13.43 5.40
C LYS A 146 -5.83 -12.59 4.15
N GLY A 147 -4.76 -12.20 3.45
CA GLY A 147 -4.81 -11.43 2.21
C GLY A 147 -4.70 -9.91 2.40
N GLN A 148 -4.85 -9.39 3.61
CA GLN A 148 -4.60 -7.98 3.88
C GLN A 148 -3.12 -7.63 3.77
N VAL A 149 -2.84 -6.40 3.36
CA VAL A 149 -1.49 -5.83 3.39
C VAL A 149 -1.29 -5.13 4.73
N LEU A 150 -0.33 -5.60 5.51
CA LEU A 150 -0.01 -5.09 6.84
C LEU A 150 1.14 -4.10 6.71
N TYR A 151 0.84 -2.81 6.85
CA TYR A 151 1.80 -1.71 6.67
C TYR A 151 2.22 -1.11 8.01
N SER A 152 3.53 -1.06 8.28
CA SER A 152 4.07 -0.37 9.45
C SER A 152 4.12 1.13 9.21
N LYS A 153 3.23 1.89 9.89
CA LYS A 153 3.27 3.35 9.86
C LYS A 153 4.42 3.94 10.70
N LEU A 154 4.94 3.18 11.67
CA LEU A 154 6.04 3.59 12.55
C LEU A 154 7.38 3.34 11.86
N ARG A 155 8.26 4.36 11.87
CA ARG A 155 9.58 4.32 11.24
C ARG A 155 9.51 3.78 9.81
N PRO A 156 8.83 4.48 8.88
CA PRO A 156 8.62 4.00 7.51
C PRO A 156 9.91 3.61 6.79
N TYR A 157 11.03 4.25 7.14
CA TYR A 157 12.36 3.94 6.59
C TYR A 157 12.83 2.49 6.85
N LEU A 158 12.20 1.77 7.78
CA LEU A 158 12.46 0.33 8.00
C LEU A 158 11.78 -0.56 6.95
N ASN A 159 10.88 0.01 6.14
CA ASN A 159 10.24 -0.65 5.01
C ASN A 159 9.64 -2.02 5.36
N LYS A 160 8.78 -2.03 6.38
CA LYS A 160 8.13 -3.24 6.91
C LYS A 160 6.71 -3.34 6.37
N VAL A 161 6.52 -4.18 5.36
CA VAL A 161 5.22 -4.42 4.71
C VAL A 161 5.02 -5.91 4.50
N VAL A 162 3.97 -6.48 5.08
CA VAL A 162 3.66 -7.91 5.03
C VAL A 162 2.37 -8.15 4.26
N LEU A 163 2.29 -9.22 3.48
CA LEU A 163 1.02 -9.77 3.05
C LEU A 163 0.61 -10.85 4.04
N ALA A 164 -0.53 -10.70 4.70
CA ALA A 164 -1.00 -11.64 5.70
C ALA A 164 -1.31 -13.00 5.07
N ASP A 165 -0.65 -14.05 5.55
CA ASP A 165 -0.86 -15.44 5.12
C ASP A 165 -1.91 -16.17 5.95
N ASP A 166 -2.33 -15.55 7.07
CA ASP A 166 -3.30 -16.07 8.03
C ASP A 166 -4.07 -14.91 8.68
N GLU A 167 -5.02 -15.19 9.54
CA GLU A 167 -5.69 -14.23 10.41
C GLU A 167 -4.93 -14.03 11.71
N GLY A 168 -5.11 -12.89 12.37
CA GLY A 168 -4.45 -12.59 13.63
C GLY A 168 -4.69 -11.16 14.09
N TYR A 169 -3.82 -10.71 14.97
CA TYR A 169 -3.85 -9.37 15.55
C TYR A 169 -2.46 -8.75 15.48
N CYS A 170 -2.39 -7.45 15.31
CA CYS A 170 -1.11 -6.75 15.25
C CYS A 170 -1.11 -5.52 16.18
N THR A 171 0.09 -5.02 16.47
CA THR A 171 0.24 -3.75 17.20
C THR A 171 -0.45 -2.62 16.47
N SER A 172 -0.95 -1.62 17.19
CA SER A 172 -1.60 -0.43 16.61
C SER A 172 -0.68 0.42 15.71
N GLU A 173 0.61 0.11 15.66
CA GLU A 173 1.55 0.73 14.73
C GLU A 173 1.58 0.06 13.34
N ILE A 174 0.91 -1.07 13.18
CA ILE A 174 0.68 -1.76 11.92
C ILE A 174 -0.76 -1.50 11.49
N LEU A 175 -0.94 -1.10 10.24
CA LEU A 175 -2.24 -0.86 9.62
C LEU A 175 -2.59 -2.03 8.70
N PRO A 176 -3.61 -2.84 9.02
CA PRO A 176 -4.22 -3.77 8.08
C PRO A 176 -4.95 -2.99 6.98
N LEU A 177 -4.56 -3.20 5.73
CA LEU A 177 -5.11 -2.52 4.56
C LEU A 177 -5.87 -3.51 3.69
N ASP A 178 -7.16 -3.25 3.49
CA ASP A 178 -7.98 -3.89 2.46
C ASP A 178 -8.00 -3.00 1.22
N PHE A 179 -7.72 -3.61 0.08
CA PHE A 179 -7.79 -2.94 -1.21
C PHE A 179 -9.08 -3.36 -1.93
N ASN A 180 -9.66 -2.43 -2.69
CA ASN A 180 -10.78 -2.75 -3.56
C ASN A 180 -10.33 -3.62 -4.76
N ASP A 181 -11.29 -4.10 -5.56
CA ASP A 181 -11.04 -5.02 -6.69
C ASP A 181 -10.13 -4.46 -7.80
N MET A 182 -9.82 -3.17 -7.75
CA MET A 182 -8.91 -2.50 -8.69
C MET A 182 -7.44 -2.80 -8.40
N VAL A 183 -7.11 -3.16 -7.16
CA VAL A 183 -5.71 -3.29 -6.74
C VAL A 183 -5.45 -4.69 -6.18
N TYR A 184 -4.57 -5.42 -6.87
CA TYR A 184 -4.10 -6.72 -6.42
C TYR A 184 -3.23 -6.56 -5.16
N PRO A 185 -3.56 -7.18 -4.00
CA PRO A 185 -2.87 -6.94 -2.73
C PRO A 185 -1.35 -7.19 -2.78
N LYS A 186 -0.88 -8.18 -3.54
CA LYS A 186 0.56 -8.41 -3.73
C LYS A 186 1.22 -7.24 -4.48
N TYR A 187 0.55 -6.66 -5.49
CA TYR A 187 1.05 -5.47 -6.17
C TYR A 187 1.13 -4.29 -5.21
N ALA A 188 0.06 -4.05 -4.44
CA ALA A 188 0.04 -3.01 -3.41
C ALA A 188 1.19 -3.16 -2.40
N ARG A 189 1.44 -4.39 -1.93
CA ARG A 189 2.59 -4.67 -1.05
C ARG A 189 3.91 -4.22 -1.66
N TYR A 190 4.18 -4.61 -2.92
CA TYR A 190 5.42 -4.21 -3.59
C TYR A 190 5.48 -2.71 -3.87
N TYR A 191 4.34 -2.08 -4.19
CA TYR A 191 4.26 -0.63 -4.34
C TYR A 191 4.65 0.09 -3.05
N LEU A 192 4.06 -0.30 -1.92
CA LEU A 192 4.36 0.27 -0.59
C LEU A 192 5.81 0.04 -0.15
N MET A 193 6.48 -0.98 -0.69
CA MET A 193 7.92 -1.24 -0.49
C MET A 193 8.83 -0.51 -1.47
N SER A 194 8.29 0.15 -2.47
CA SER A 194 9.05 0.81 -3.53
C SER A 194 9.82 2.05 -3.04
N PRO A 195 10.92 2.42 -3.70
CA PRO A 195 11.67 3.63 -3.36
C PRO A 195 10.82 4.90 -3.43
N THR A 196 9.89 4.98 -4.38
CA THR A 196 9.00 6.14 -4.55
C THR A 196 8.07 6.30 -3.36
N PHE A 197 7.35 5.23 -2.96
CA PHE A 197 6.49 5.29 -1.78
C PHE A 197 7.29 5.52 -0.50
N LEU A 198 8.45 4.89 -0.36
CA LEU A 198 9.31 5.06 0.80
C LEU A 198 9.82 6.51 0.94
N LYS A 199 10.18 7.15 -0.19
CA LYS A 199 10.55 8.58 -0.23
C LYS A 199 9.38 9.44 0.28
N TYR A 200 8.16 9.20 -0.23
CA TYR A 200 6.96 9.90 0.20
C TYR A 200 6.69 9.70 1.70
N ALA A 201 6.66 8.46 2.16
CA ALA A 201 6.38 8.12 3.54
C ALA A 201 7.37 8.75 4.52
N ASN A 202 8.65 8.78 4.17
CA ASN A 202 9.68 9.44 4.99
C ASN A 202 9.52 10.97 4.99
N TYR A 203 9.22 11.57 3.84
CA TYR A 203 9.02 13.01 3.72
C TYR A 203 7.83 13.50 4.55
N CYS A 204 6.70 12.77 4.51
CA CYS A 204 5.46 13.13 5.21
C CYS A 204 5.43 12.66 6.67
N SER A 205 6.43 11.90 7.13
CA SER A 205 6.45 11.40 8.51
C SER A 205 6.80 12.49 9.51
N TYR A 206 6.12 12.47 10.64
CA TYR A 206 6.36 13.38 11.76
C TYR A 206 6.90 12.63 12.99
N GLY A 207 7.64 13.36 13.83
CA GLY A 207 8.28 12.84 15.03
C GLY A 207 9.78 12.57 14.85
N VAL A 208 10.60 12.99 15.82
CA VAL A 208 12.07 12.94 15.71
C VAL A 208 12.62 11.54 15.95
N LYS A 209 12.28 10.91 17.09
CA LYS A 209 12.80 9.59 17.48
C LYS A 209 12.01 8.42 16.91
N MET A 210 10.73 8.61 16.72
CA MET A 210 9.77 7.58 16.27
C MET A 210 8.85 8.17 15.20
N PRO A 211 9.38 8.48 13.99
CA PRO A 211 8.58 9.07 12.92
C PRO A 211 7.45 8.14 12.50
N ARG A 212 6.29 8.72 12.21
CA ARG A 212 5.08 8.02 11.78
C ARG A 212 4.47 8.67 10.56
N LEU A 213 4.06 7.87 9.59
CA LEU A 213 3.18 8.33 8.53
C LEU A 213 1.75 8.45 9.08
N GLY A 214 1.25 9.68 9.19
CA GLY A 214 -0.09 9.96 9.70
C GLY A 214 -1.20 9.49 8.75
N THR A 215 -2.41 9.30 9.29
CA THR A 215 -3.55 8.82 8.51
C THR A 215 -3.90 9.73 7.34
N ASN A 216 -3.89 11.06 7.55
CA ASN A 216 -4.22 11.99 6.48
C ASN A 216 -3.19 11.97 5.35
N ASP A 217 -1.90 11.92 5.67
CA ASP A 217 -0.84 11.89 4.68
C ASP A 217 -0.75 10.51 4.00
N GLY A 218 -1.01 9.43 4.74
CA GLY A 218 -1.12 8.11 4.16
C GLY A 218 -2.25 7.99 3.15
N LYS A 219 -3.44 8.56 3.43
CA LYS A 219 -4.56 8.61 2.48
C LYS A 219 -4.25 9.38 1.21
N LYS A 220 -3.43 10.44 1.29
CA LYS A 220 -3.02 11.26 0.14
C LYS A 220 -1.89 10.67 -0.68
N ALA A 221 -1.22 9.62 -0.16
CA ALA A 221 -0.09 9.00 -0.85
C ALA A 221 -0.50 8.60 -2.28
N ILE A 222 0.38 8.91 -3.23
CA ILE A 222 0.15 8.61 -4.64
C ILE A 222 0.28 7.11 -4.85
N LEU A 223 -0.62 6.53 -5.64
CA LEU A 223 -0.57 5.16 -6.12
C LEU A 223 -0.72 5.15 -7.63
N THR A 224 0.24 4.58 -8.35
CA THR A 224 0.11 4.26 -9.77
C THR A 224 -0.46 2.86 -9.90
N VAL A 225 -1.55 2.71 -10.67
CA VAL A 225 -2.31 1.47 -10.76
C VAL A 225 -2.31 0.97 -12.21
N PRO A 226 -1.60 -0.12 -12.51
CA PRO A 226 -1.70 -0.81 -13.79
C PRO A 226 -3.07 -1.44 -14.01
N PRO A 227 -3.42 -1.81 -15.26
CA PRO A 227 -4.48 -2.78 -15.51
C PRO A 227 -4.34 -4.02 -14.63
N LEU A 228 -5.44 -4.59 -14.14
CA LEU A 228 -5.40 -5.68 -13.15
C LEU A 228 -4.56 -6.88 -13.61
N GLN A 229 -4.68 -7.25 -14.90
CA GLN A 229 -3.89 -8.35 -15.47
C GLN A 229 -2.40 -8.02 -15.52
N GLU A 230 -2.05 -6.76 -15.76
CA GLU A 230 -0.66 -6.31 -15.71
C GLU A 230 -0.12 -6.33 -14.30
N GLN A 231 -0.90 -6.00 -13.27
CA GLN A 231 -0.47 -6.13 -11.88
C GLN A 231 -0.04 -7.58 -11.56
N HIS A 232 -0.78 -8.58 -12.05
CA HIS A 232 -0.40 -9.99 -11.90
C HIS A 232 0.91 -10.32 -12.64
N ARG A 233 1.10 -9.83 -13.89
CA ARG A 233 2.35 -10.01 -14.62
C ARG A 233 3.54 -9.36 -13.91
N ILE A 234 3.35 -8.15 -13.39
CA ILE A 234 4.37 -7.42 -12.62
C ILE A 234 4.77 -8.21 -11.38
N VAL A 235 3.80 -8.69 -10.60
CA VAL A 235 4.07 -9.47 -9.39
C VAL A 235 4.83 -10.74 -9.70
N ASN A 236 4.40 -11.50 -10.72
CA ASN A 236 5.08 -12.71 -11.15
C ASN A 236 6.53 -12.44 -11.60
N ALA A 237 6.77 -11.34 -12.31
CA ALA A 237 8.11 -10.94 -12.73
C ALA A 237 8.99 -10.58 -11.52
N ILE A 238 8.47 -9.79 -10.56
CA ILE A 238 9.18 -9.44 -9.33
C ILE A 238 9.56 -10.70 -8.55
N GLU A 239 8.59 -11.60 -8.28
CA GLU A 239 8.80 -12.83 -7.51
C GLU A 239 9.84 -13.74 -8.20
N THR A 240 9.78 -13.88 -9.52
CA THR A 240 10.75 -14.65 -10.30
C THR A 240 12.16 -14.07 -10.21
N ILE A 241 12.29 -12.75 -10.39
CA ILE A 241 13.60 -12.09 -10.34
C ILE A 241 14.18 -12.14 -8.91
N PHE A 242 13.34 -11.91 -7.89
CA PHE A 242 13.78 -11.96 -6.49
C PHE A 242 14.26 -13.35 -6.09
N ALA A 243 13.55 -14.41 -6.51
CA ALA A 243 13.98 -15.80 -6.26
C ALA A 243 15.35 -16.06 -6.88
N LYS A 244 15.58 -15.67 -8.14
CA LYS A 244 16.89 -15.82 -8.79
C LYS A 244 18.00 -15.02 -8.11
N LEU A 245 17.72 -13.82 -7.64
CA LEU A 245 18.70 -13.02 -6.90
C LEU A 245 19.06 -13.67 -5.57
N ASP A 246 18.11 -14.28 -4.88
CA ASP A 246 18.34 -14.99 -3.63
C ASP A 246 19.12 -16.28 -3.85
N GLU A 247 18.84 -17.04 -4.91
CA GLU A 247 19.64 -18.22 -5.32
C GLU A 247 21.11 -17.83 -5.59
N ILE A 248 21.36 -16.76 -6.34
CA ILE A 248 22.70 -16.27 -6.61
C ILE A 248 23.40 -15.83 -5.31
N ALA A 249 22.71 -15.09 -4.44
CA ALA A 249 23.28 -14.65 -3.18
C ALA A 249 23.67 -15.84 -2.28
N ASN A 250 22.82 -16.87 -2.22
CA ASN A 250 23.09 -18.09 -1.46
C ASN A 250 24.23 -18.93 -2.06
N ALA A 251 24.42 -18.89 -3.37
CA ALA A 251 25.52 -19.61 -4.04
C ALA A 251 26.89 -18.92 -3.86
N LEU A 252 26.91 -17.63 -3.48
CA LEU A 252 28.11 -16.82 -3.28
C LEU A 252 28.50 -16.68 -1.79
N SER A 253 27.67 -17.15 -0.87
CA SER A 253 27.89 -17.14 0.59
C SER A 253 28.49 -18.46 1.06
#